data_a5ed4a651b72dfdb8b4a12712cab4368
#
_entry.id   a5ed4a651b72dfdb8b4a12712cab4368
#
_cell.length_a   1.000
_cell.length_b   1.000
_cell.length_c   1.000
_cell.angle_alpha   90.00
_cell.angle_beta   90.00
_cell.angle_gamma   90.00
#
_symmetry.space_group_name_H-M   'P 1'
#
loop_
_entity.id
_entity.type
_entity.pdbx_description
1 polymer ?
#
loop_
_entity_poly.entity_id
_entity_poly.type
_entity_poly.pdbx_seq_one_letter_code
_entity_poly.pdbx_strand_id
1 'polypeptide(L)'
;MSFIEKLPIINRFTGPSQEELAKEANMTLSEWKAATKLGGIDIGWIIMDIGMAIGAGIVFLPVQVGLSGLWIYILAALIGYPIMYQHQKLFLNILADAPKCEDFAGIISGYLGKNWGFALGAIYFIFTTILIFLYSTALTNDSASFLVTFGVTETSMADNIFYGLGIICVLVAVASQGEKLLFKVASGMVLTKVFVIAAMGVLMVQYWNGANIAPVHNIGYIIKQFIIILPFAALSIEFFANLSPTVIYYRNHAENKTVAHYKALRTYNYAYIILLVVVIFYTVSFNLAISQEQAIQA
;
A
#
# COMPACT_ATOMS: atom_id res chain seq x y z
N MET A 1 5.92 -32.29 19.21
CA MET A 1 6.75 -31.69 18.16
C MET A 1 6.86 -32.66 17.01
N SER A 2 6.23 -32.37 15.88
CA SER A 2 6.22 -33.27 14.73
C SER A 2 7.58 -33.28 14.03
N PHE A 3 7.94 -34.40 13.41
CA PHE A 3 9.19 -34.58 12.64
C PHE A 3 9.36 -33.53 11.54
N ILE A 4 8.26 -32.93 11.08
CA ILE A 4 8.18 -31.92 10.04
C ILE A 4 8.78 -30.58 10.47
N GLU A 5 8.71 -30.21 11.76
CA GLU A 5 9.26 -28.94 12.31
C GLU A 5 10.78 -28.91 12.41
N LYS A 6 11.44 -30.06 12.24
CA LYS A 6 12.92 -30.17 12.32
C LYS A 6 13.63 -30.09 10.97
N LEU A 7 12.93 -29.95 9.87
CA LEU A 7 13.55 -29.81 8.54
C LEU A 7 14.07 -28.38 8.35
N PRO A 8 15.39 -28.17 8.11
CA PRO A 8 15.99 -26.84 7.98
C PRO A 8 15.45 -26.04 6.81
N ILE A 9 14.76 -26.69 5.87
CA ILE A 9 14.11 -26.04 4.73
C ILE A 9 12.80 -25.35 5.16
N ILE A 10 12.06 -25.92 6.11
CA ILE A 10 10.78 -25.37 6.57
C ILE A 10 10.99 -24.15 7.47
N ASN A 11 12.05 -24.12 8.30
CA ASN A 11 12.40 -22.95 9.12
C ASN A 11 12.74 -21.70 8.26
N ARG A 12 13.14 -21.86 7.02
CA ARG A 12 13.33 -20.72 6.09
C ARG A 12 12.01 -20.08 5.63
N PHE A 13 10.91 -20.83 5.68
CA PHE A 13 9.58 -20.34 5.27
C PHE A 13 8.69 -19.93 6.45
N THR A 14 8.88 -20.51 7.65
CA THR A 14 8.01 -20.25 8.81
C THR A 14 8.51 -19.14 9.75
N GLY A 15 9.76 -18.67 9.58
CA GLY A 15 10.36 -17.69 10.50
C GLY A 15 10.63 -18.25 11.91
N PRO A 16 11.24 -17.45 12.81
CA PRO A 16 11.53 -17.88 14.18
C PRO A 16 10.23 -18.10 14.98
N SER A 17 10.26 -19.09 15.87
CA SER A 17 9.14 -19.39 16.76
C SER A 17 8.92 -18.29 17.80
N GLN A 18 7.71 -18.21 18.37
CA GLN A 18 7.40 -17.25 19.43
C GLN A 18 8.32 -17.41 20.65
N GLU A 19 8.76 -18.63 20.94
CA GLU A 19 9.69 -18.94 22.05
C GLU A 19 11.10 -18.44 21.73
N GLU A 20 11.56 -18.57 20.49
CA GLU A 20 12.85 -18.06 20.04
C GLU A 20 12.89 -16.55 20.10
N LEU A 21 11.84 -15.88 19.62
CA LEU A 21 11.71 -14.42 19.67
C LEU A 21 11.63 -13.91 21.12
N ALA A 22 10.93 -14.59 22.00
CA ALA A 22 10.88 -14.24 23.43
C ALA A 22 12.27 -14.33 24.06
N LYS A 23 13.03 -15.39 23.77
CA LYS A 23 14.42 -15.56 24.24
C LYS A 23 15.34 -14.46 23.69
N GLU A 24 15.22 -14.13 22.42
CA GLU A 24 15.99 -13.04 21.78
C GLU A 24 15.67 -11.68 22.43
N ALA A 25 14.42 -11.47 22.82
CA ALA A 25 13.97 -10.29 23.53
C ALA A 25 14.33 -10.27 25.04
N ASN A 26 14.96 -11.33 25.58
CA ASN A 26 15.18 -11.55 27.01
C ASN A 26 13.89 -11.51 27.85
N MET A 27 12.80 -12.07 27.32
CA MET A 27 11.48 -12.10 27.92
C MET A 27 11.00 -13.54 28.14
N THR A 28 10.12 -13.72 29.11
CA THR A 28 9.33 -14.95 29.22
C THR A 28 8.29 -15.01 28.09
N LEU A 29 7.81 -16.20 27.76
CA LEU A 29 6.78 -16.34 26.71
C LEU A 29 5.47 -15.59 27.07
N SER A 30 5.14 -15.47 28.37
CA SER A 30 3.98 -14.70 28.84
C SER A 30 4.14 -13.20 28.64
N GLU A 31 5.30 -12.65 28.99
CA GLU A 31 5.66 -11.24 28.77
C GLU A 31 5.68 -10.92 27.27
N TRP A 32 6.31 -11.78 26.46
CA TRP A 32 6.32 -11.64 25.01
C TRP A 32 4.91 -11.56 24.42
N LYS A 33 4.02 -12.50 24.80
CA LYS A 33 2.63 -12.50 24.35
C LYS A 33 1.87 -11.24 24.77
N ALA A 34 2.13 -10.73 25.98
CA ALA A 34 1.55 -9.48 26.46
C ALA A 34 2.05 -8.27 25.67
N ALA A 35 3.38 -8.14 25.51
CA ALA A 35 4.02 -7.05 24.77
C ALA A 35 3.66 -7.03 23.28
N THR A 36 3.47 -8.20 22.68
CA THR A 36 3.13 -8.37 21.26
C THR A 36 1.64 -8.49 20.99
N LYS A 37 0.75 -8.34 21.99
CA LYS A 37 -0.70 -8.38 21.78
C LYS A 37 -1.14 -7.36 20.73
N LEU A 38 -2.02 -7.78 19.81
CA LEU A 38 -2.60 -6.88 18.82
C LEU A 38 -3.49 -5.85 19.51
N GLY A 39 -3.19 -4.58 19.34
CA GLY A 39 -3.91 -3.46 19.93
C GLY A 39 -4.50 -2.51 18.90
N GLY A 40 -5.26 -1.50 19.38
CA GLY A 40 -5.88 -0.50 18.50
C GLY A 40 -4.87 0.28 17.66
N ILE A 41 -3.67 0.50 18.18
CA ILE A 41 -2.58 1.18 17.46
C ILE A 41 -2.07 0.32 16.30
N ASP A 42 -1.91 -0.99 16.51
CA ASP A 42 -1.50 -1.91 15.45
C ASP A 42 -2.52 -1.91 14.30
N ILE A 43 -3.82 -1.91 14.65
CA ILE A 43 -4.92 -1.78 13.66
C ILE A 43 -4.85 -0.43 12.96
N GLY A 44 -4.54 0.65 13.67
CA GLY A 44 -4.34 1.98 13.08
C GLY A 44 -3.25 1.98 12.01
N TRP A 45 -2.10 1.38 12.30
CA TRP A 45 -1.01 1.25 11.32
C TRP A 45 -1.38 0.35 10.14
N ILE A 46 -2.07 -0.77 10.38
CA ILE A 46 -2.58 -1.62 9.27
C ILE A 46 -3.50 -0.81 8.34
N ILE A 47 -4.41 -0.01 8.91
CA ILE A 47 -5.31 0.85 8.13
C ILE A 47 -4.54 1.91 7.35
N MET A 48 -3.52 2.54 7.97
CA MET A 48 -2.69 3.54 7.29
C MET A 48 -1.87 2.95 6.15
N ASP A 49 -1.29 1.76 6.33
CA ASP A 49 -0.57 1.03 5.28
C ASP A 49 -1.50 0.71 4.10
N ILE A 50 -2.70 0.20 4.39
CA ILE A 50 -3.73 -0.05 3.37
C ILE A 50 -4.13 1.26 2.67
N GLY A 51 -4.32 2.34 3.44
CA GLY A 51 -4.71 3.64 2.90
C GLY A 51 -3.69 4.25 1.98
N MET A 52 -2.41 4.02 2.25
CA MET A 52 -1.31 4.49 1.40
C MET A 52 -1.32 3.79 0.05
N ALA A 53 -1.55 2.48 0.02
CA ALA A 53 -1.61 1.70 -1.22
C ALA A 53 -2.89 1.98 -2.04
N ILE A 54 -4.03 2.23 -1.37
CA ILE A 54 -5.30 2.53 -2.05
C ILE A 54 -5.29 3.96 -2.59
N GLY A 55 -4.61 4.14 -3.70
CA GLY A 55 -4.55 5.36 -4.49
C GLY A 55 -4.97 5.11 -5.94
N ALA A 56 -4.49 5.95 -6.85
CA ALA A 56 -4.74 5.84 -8.29
C ALA A 56 -4.39 4.45 -8.86
N GLY A 57 -3.36 3.79 -8.32
CA GLY A 57 -2.94 2.46 -8.78
C GLY A 57 -4.06 1.41 -8.74
N ILE A 58 -4.86 1.36 -7.68
CA ILE A 58 -5.96 0.39 -7.57
C ILE A 58 -7.12 0.75 -8.50
N VAL A 59 -7.38 2.02 -8.73
CA VAL A 59 -8.47 2.47 -9.61
C VAL A 59 -8.13 2.20 -11.08
N PHE A 60 -6.92 2.52 -11.50
CA PHE A 60 -6.50 2.37 -12.90
C PHE A 60 -6.07 0.93 -13.26
N LEU A 61 -5.64 0.13 -12.29
CA LEU A 61 -5.19 -1.24 -12.55
C LEU A 61 -6.25 -2.09 -13.26
N PRO A 62 -7.53 -2.15 -12.82
CA PRO A 62 -8.54 -2.97 -13.51
C PRO A 62 -8.77 -2.55 -14.96
N VAL A 63 -8.77 -1.24 -15.24
CA VAL A 63 -8.91 -0.70 -16.61
C VAL A 63 -7.69 -1.12 -17.44
N GLN A 64 -6.48 -0.93 -16.93
CA GLN A 64 -5.25 -1.34 -17.62
C GLN A 64 -5.21 -2.84 -17.88
N VAL A 65 -5.74 -3.65 -16.96
CA VAL A 65 -5.89 -5.10 -17.13
C VAL A 65 -6.89 -5.42 -18.23
N GLY A 66 -8.00 -4.70 -18.32
CA GLY A 66 -8.98 -4.82 -19.41
C GLY A 66 -8.35 -4.59 -20.79
N LEU A 67 -7.44 -3.60 -20.86
CA LEU A 67 -6.71 -3.28 -22.11
C LEU A 67 -5.63 -4.32 -22.44
N SER A 68 -4.97 -4.88 -21.46
CA SER A 68 -3.81 -5.78 -21.63
C SER A 68 -4.16 -7.25 -21.65
N GLY A 69 -5.23 -7.63 -20.97
CA GLY A 69 -5.71 -9.00 -20.81
C GLY A 69 -5.51 -9.59 -19.42
N LEU A 70 -6.57 -10.23 -18.90
CA LEU A 70 -6.61 -10.78 -17.54
C LEU A 70 -5.53 -11.84 -17.28
N TRP A 71 -5.24 -12.71 -18.27
CA TRP A 71 -4.21 -13.75 -18.13
C TRP A 71 -2.81 -13.15 -17.98
N ILE A 72 -2.53 -12.07 -18.67
CA ILE A 72 -1.24 -11.36 -18.58
C ILE A 72 -1.11 -10.72 -17.20
N TYR A 73 -2.20 -10.17 -16.67
CA TYR A 73 -2.22 -9.66 -15.30
C TYR A 73 -1.98 -10.76 -14.27
N ILE A 74 -2.62 -11.93 -14.40
CA ILE A 74 -2.39 -13.05 -13.47
C ILE A 74 -0.91 -13.44 -13.46
N LEU A 75 -0.26 -13.49 -14.62
CA LEU A 75 1.17 -13.76 -14.72
C LEU A 75 1.99 -12.65 -14.05
N ALA A 76 1.65 -11.38 -14.30
CA ALA A 76 2.31 -10.24 -13.67
C ALA A 76 2.12 -10.20 -12.15
N ALA A 77 0.94 -10.57 -11.66
CA ALA A 77 0.63 -10.65 -10.23
C ALA A 77 1.40 -11.78 -9.54
N LEU A 78 1.49 -12.96 -10.17
CA LEU A 78 2.25 -14.10 -9.63
C LEU A 78 3.74 -13.79 -9.47
N ILE A 79 4.30 -12.92 -10.29
CA ILE A 79 5.71 -12.51 -10.23
C ILE A 79 5.86 -11.22 -9.42
N GLY A 80 5.06 -10.20 -9.71
CA GLY A 80 5.20 -8.87 -9.16
C GLY A 80 4.87 -8.79 -7.67
N TYR A 81 3.78 -9.43 -7.22
CA TYR A 81 3.39 -9.34 -5.82
C TYR A 81 4.38 -10.01 -4.86
N PRO A 82 4.88 -11.23 -5.10
CA PRO A 82 5.94 -11.78 -4.26
C PRO A 82 7.22 -10.92 -4.23
N ILE A 83 7.60 -10.33 -5.37
CA ILE A 83 8.77 -9.43 -5.44
C ILE A 83 8.51 -8.18 -4.60
N MET A 84 7.34 -7.55 -4.72
CA MET A 84 6.98 -6.36 -3.93
C MET A 84 6.91 -6.68 -2.44
N TYR A 85 6.36 -7.84 -2.06
CA TYR A 85 6.39 -8.30 -0.67
C TYR A 85 7.82 -8.38 -0.13
N GLN A 86 8.72 -9.03 -0.86
CA GLN A 86 10.10 -9.16 -0.40
C GLN A 86 10.85 -7.82 -0.37
N HIS A 87 10.62 -6.97 -1.36
CA HIS A 87 11.23 -5.64 -1.42
C HIS A 87 10.83 -4.77 -0.23
N GLN A 88 9.55 -4.66 0.05
CA GLN A 88 9.03 -3.86 1.18
C GLN A 88 9.45 -4.47 2.53
N LYS A 89 9.41 -5.81 2.65
CA LYS A 89 9.89 -6.52 3.85
C LYS A 89 11.38 -6.28 4.11
N LEU A 90 12.21 -6.34 3.06
CA LEU A 90 13.63 -6.04 3.16
C LEU A 90 13.87 -4.62 3.66
N PHE A 91 13.15 -3.65 3.10
CA PHE A 91 13.23 -2.27 3.54
C PHE A 91 12.82 -2.11 5.01
N LEU A 92 11.71 -2.71 5.43
CA LEU A 92 11.26 -2.71 6.82
C LEU A 92 12.33 -3.28 7.76
N ASN A 93 12.96 -4.40 7.39
CA ASN A 93 14.01 -5.01 8.19
C ASN A 93 15.23 -4.09 8.32
N ILE A 94 15.65 -3.43 7.24
CA ILE A 94 16.76 -2.46 7.25
C ILE A 94 16.43 -1.30 8.21
N LEU A 95 15.21 -0.77 8.17
CA LEU A 95 14.76 0.28 9.09
C LEU A 95 14.75 -0.20 10.54
N ALA A 96 14.18 -1.40 10.78
CA ALA A 96 14.10 -1.98 12.12
C ALA A 96 15.46 -2.27 12.73
N ASP A 97 16.45 -2.63 11.90
CA ASP A 97 17.82 -2.94 12.32
C ASP A 97 18.74 -1.72 12.42
N ALA A 98 18.32 -0.56 11.93
CA ALA A 98 19.12 0.64 11.97
C ALA A 98 19.58 0.98 13.40
N PRO A 99 20.85 1.41 13.59
CA PRO A 99 21.37 1.82 14.89
C PRO A 99 20.57 3.00 15.49
N LYS A 100 20.27 3.99 14.65
CA LYS A 100 19.40 5.13 14.94
C LYS A 100 18.21 5.07 14.01
N CYS A 101 17.03 5.18 14.56
CA CYS A 101 15.77 5.14 13.82
C CYS A 101 15.01 6.44 14.09
N GLU A 102 15.52 7.57 13.58
CA GLU A 102 14.96 8.90 13.77
C GLU A 102 14.17 9.33 12.53
N ASP A 103 14.82 9.32 11.37
CA ASP A 103 14.21 9.63 10.08
C ASP A 103 14.87 8.85 8.96
N PHE A 104 14.28 8.91 7.76
CA PHE A 104 14.79 8.18 6.58
C PHE A 104 16.21 8.60 6.18
N ALA A 105 16.47 9.91 6.15
CA ALA A 105 17.79 10.44 5.77
C ALA A 105 18.87 10.09 6.80
N GLY A 106 18.52 10.12 8.09
CA GLY A 106 19.39 9.71 9.19
C GLY A 106 19.76 8.24 9.12
N ILE A 107 18.81 7.36 8.82
CA ILE A 107 19.05 5.91 8.63
C ILE A 107 20.03 5.67 7.49
N ILE A 108 19.77 6.29 6.32
CA ILE A 108 20.66 6.17 5.16
C ILE A 108 22.06 6.71 5.47
N SER A 109 22.14 7.85 6.14
CA SER A 109 23.42 8.43 6.56
C SER A 109 24.22 7.49 7.48
N GLY A 110 23.52 6.73 8.32
CA GLY A 110 24.12 5.73 9.20
C GLY A 110 24.75 4.56 8.47
N TYR A 111 24.16 4.12 7.35
CA TYR A 111 24.66 2.99 6.56
C TYR A 111 25.66 3.41 5.47
N LEU A 112 25.38 4.49 4.75
CA LEU A 112 26.09 4.87 3.54
C LEU A 112 26.94 6.16 3.68
N GLY A 113 26.84 6.82 4.84
CA GLY A 113 27.52 8.08 5.12
C GLY A 113 26.71 9.33 4.74
N LYS A 114 27.13 10.48 5.26
CA LYS A 114 26.40 11.77 5.17
C LYS A 114 26.07 12.20 3.73
N ASN A 115 27.02 12.01 2.80
CA ASN A 115 26.82 12.45 1.42
C ASN A 115 25.68 11.67 0.72
N TRP A 116 25.62 10.37 0.95
CA TRP A 116 24.53 9.54 0.44
C TRP A 116 23.20 9.84 1.13
N GLY A 117 23.22 10.09 2.45
CA GLY A 117 22.02 10.51 3.18
C GLY A 117 21.45 11.82 2.62
N PHE A 118 22.32 12.81 2.34
CA PHE A 118 21.88 14.06 1.70
C PHE A 118 21.34 13.85 0.28
N ALA A 119 22.07 13.11 -0.58
CA ALA A 119 21.67 12.88 -1.95
C ALA A 119 20.32 12.15 -2.06
N LEU A 120 20.17 11.05 -1.30
CA LEU A 120 18.92 10.28 -1.31
C LEU A 120 17.78 11.00 -0.59
N GLY A 121 18.07 11.78 0.46
CA GLY A 121 17.11 12.67 1.10
C GLY A 121 16.58 13.75 0.15
N ALA A 122 17.46 14.34 -0.66
CA ALA A 122 17.06 15.32 -1.68
C ALA A 122 16.19 14.67 -2.78
N ILE A 123 16.55 13.48 -3.26
CA ILE A 123 15.74 12.73 -4.24
C ILE A 123 14.37 12.40 -3.63
N TYR A 124 14.32 11.92 -2.40
CA TYR A 124 13.06 11.63 -1.70
C TYR A 124 12.20 12.88 -1.51
N PHE A 125 12.80 14.02 -1.18
CA PHE A 125 12.10 15.30 -1.08
C PHE A 125 11.48 15.72 -2.42
N ILE A 126 12.25 15.64 -3.51
CA ILE A 126 11.75 15.96 -4.85
C ILE A 126 10.61 15.03 -5.23
N PHE A 127 10.77 13.72 -5.02
CA PHE A 127 9.74 12.72 -5.30
C PHE A 127 8.45 13.00 -4.52
N THR A 128 8.56 13.25 -3.22
CA THR A 128 7.40 13.58 -2.37
C THR A 128 6.71 14.86 -2.82
N THR A 129 7.48 15.89 -3.22
CA THR A 129 6.93 17.14 -3.74
C THR A 129 6.14 16.90 -5.03
N ILE A 130 6.66 16.08 -5.95
CA ILE A 130 5.95 15.69 -7.18
C ILE A 130 4.65 14.95 -6.84
N LEU A 131 4.68 14.00 -5.90
CA LEU A 131 3.48 13.27 -5.46
C LEU A 131 2.44 14.21 -4.86
N ILE A 132 2.83 15.13 -3.99
CA ILE A 132 1.91 16.12 -3.41
C ILE A 132 1.26 16.96 -4.51
N PHE A 133 2.04 17.39 -5.50
CA PHE A 133 1.51 18.14 -6.64
C PHE A 133 0.49 17.31 -7.43
N LEU A 134 0.81 16.08 -7.78
CA LEU A 134 -0.08 15.18 -8.52
C LEU A 134 -1.38 14.91 -7.76
N TYR A 135 -1.31 14.59 -6.47
CA TYR A 135 -2.50 14.33 -5.67
C TYR A 135 -3.34 15.59 -5.43
N SER A 136 -2.71 16.75 -5.26
CA SER A 136 -3.42 18.03 -5.11
C SER A 136 -4.18 18.37 -6.39
N THR A 137 -3.55 18.17 -7.56
CA THR A 137 -4.20 18.39 -8.86
C THR A 137 -5.36 17.42 -9.07
N ALA A 138 -5.16 16.13 -8.80
CA ALA A 138 -6.22 15.14 -8.91
C ALA A 138 -7.41 15.48 -8.01
N LEU A 139 -7.17 15.80 -6.74
CA LEU A 139 -8.24 16.16 -5.80
C LEU A 139 -9.01 17.42 -6.23
N THR A 140 -8.29 18.43 -6.75
CA THR A 140 -8.92 19.66 -7.24
C THR A 140 -9.83 19.36 -8.44
N ASN A 141 -9.36 18.57 -9.40
CA ASN A 141 -10.14 18.18 -10.57
C ASN A 141 -11.34 17.29 -10.22
N ASP A 142 -11.11 16.25 -9.39
CA ASP A 142 -12.17 15.31 -8.99
C ASP A 142 -13.26 16.02 -8.19
N SER A 143 -12.88 16.85 -7.21
CA SER A 143 -13.86 17.60 -6.41
C SER A 143 -14.65 18.59 -7.26
N ALA A 144 -14.03 19.29 -8.22
CA ALA A 144 -14.71 20.18 -9.15
C ALA A 144 -15.69 19.40 -10.06
N SER A 145 -15.29 18.22 -10.54
CA SER A 145 -16.15 17.33 -11.32
C SER A 145 -17.37 16.86 -10.53
N PHE A 146 -17.20 16.51 -9.26
CA PHE A 146 -18.32 16.14 -8.39
C PHE A 146 -19.30 17.30 -8.20
N LEU A 147 -18.83 18.55 -8.03
CA LEU A 147 -19.72 19.71 -7.91
C LEU A 147 -20.61 19.88 -9.15
N VAL A 148 -20.08 19.66 -10.34
CA VAL A 148 -20.86 19.67 -11.58
C VAL A 148 -21.82 18.50 -11.64
N THR A 149 -21.36 17.29 -11.31
CA THR A 149 -22.18 16.07 -11.34
C THR A 149 -23.38 16.15 -10.40
N PHE A 150 -23.21 16.77 -9.23
CA PHE A 150 -24.29 16.99 -8.26
C PHE A 150 -25.11 18.25 -8.52
N GLY A 151 -24.84 18.99 -9.61
CA GLY A 151 -25.58 20.19 -10.00
C GLY A 151 -25.36 21.39 -9.06
N VAL A 152 -24.25 21.40 -8.30
CA VAL A 152 -23.87 22.52 -7.43
C VAL A 152 -23.32 23.68 -8.23
N THR A 153 -22.58 23.37 -9.31
CA THR A 153 -22.06 24.35 -10.27
C THR A 153 -22.41 23.93 -11.69
N GLU A 154 -22.60 24.90 -12.58
CA GLU A 154 -22.87 24.64 -14.00
C GLU A 154 -21.60 24.26 -14.77
N THR A 155 -20.45 24.77 -14.35
CA THR A 155 -19.16 24.54 -14.98
C THR A 155 -18.12 24.04 -13.96
N SER A 156 -17.08 23.37 -14.45
CA SER A 156 -15.98 22.92 -13.61
C SER A 156 -15.23 24.10 -12.99
N MET A 157 -15.01 24.04 -11.68
CA MET A 157 -14.20 25.02 -10.96
C MET A 157 -12.71 24.67 -10.92
N ALA A 158 -12.29 23.60 -11.60
CA ALA A 158 -10.89 23.13 -11.58
C ALA A 158 -9.87 24.19 -12.02
N ASP A 159 -10.23 25.01 -13.00
CA ASP A 159 -9.38 26.09 -13.53
C ASP A 159 -9.37 27.35 -12.64
N ASN A 160 -10.22 27.41 -11.61
CA ASN A 160 -10.25 28.53 -10.69
C ASN A 160 -9.16 28.36 -9.62
N ILE A 161 -8.16 29.22 -9.66
CA ILE A 161 -7.01 29.18 -8.75
C ILE A 161 -7.42 29.31 -7.27
N PHE A 162 -8.46 30.08 -6.96
CA PHE A 162 -8.94 30.26 -5.59
C PHE A 162 -9.64 28.99 -5.07
N TYR A 163 -10.29 28.23 -5.95
CA TYR A 163 -10.89 26.97 -5.61
C TYR A 163 -9.82 25.93 -5.23
N GLY A 164 -8.79 25.76 -6.08
CA GLY A 164 -7.68 24.87 -5.81
C GLY A 164 -6.92 25.24 -4.54
N LEU A 165 -6.59 26.53 -4.37
CA LEU A 165 -5.94 27.03 -3.15
C LEU A 165 -6.80 26.77 -1.92
N GLY A 166 -8.11 27.00 -1.98
CA GLY A 166 -9.03 26.77 -0.86
C GLY A 166 -9.02 25.31 -0.41
N ILE A 167 -9.10 24.35 -1.35
CA ILE A 167 -9.04 22.91 -1.06
C ILE A 167 -7.70 22.55 -0.40
N ILE A 168 -6.58 22.99 -1.00
CA ILE A 168 -5.25 22.69 -0.45
C ILE A 168 -5.08 23.31 0.96
N CYS A 169 -5.53 24.53 1.18
CA CYS A 169 -5.48 25.18 2.50
C CYS A 169 -6.29 24.41 3.54
N VAL A 170 -7.48 23.90 3.20
CA VAL A 170 -8.30 23.06 4.08
C VAL A 170 -7.57 21.76 4.43
N LEU A 171 -6.99 21.08 3.45
CA LEU A 171 -6.22 19.85 3.70
C LEU A 171 -5.01 20.09 4.59
N VAL A 172 -4.25 21.15 4.33
CA VAL A 172 -3.09 21.53 5.16
C VAL A 172 -3.54 21.88 6.58
N ALA A 173 -4.64 22.61 6.72
CA ALA A 173 -5.21 22.95 8.02
C ALA A 173 -5.62 21.69 8.81
N VAL A 174 -6.24 20.71 8.16
CA VAL A 174 -6.58 19.42 8.78
C VAL A 174 -5.31 18.64 9.16
N ALA A 175 -4.33 18.57 8.25
CA ALA A 175 -3.08 17.88 8.50
C ALA A 175 -2.25 18.51 9.64
N SER A 176 -2.33 19.83 9.82
CA SER A 176 -1.62 20.57 10.87
C SER A 176 -2.22 20.43 12.27
N GLN A 177 -3.42 19.88 12.43
CA GLN A 177 -4.08 19.68 13.74
C GLN A 177 -3.45 18.59 14.60
N GLY A 178 -2.46 17.89 14.08
CA GLY A 178 -1.70 16.86 14.77
C GLY A 178 -2.14 15.42 14.44
N GLU A 179 -1.28 14.49 14.80
CA GLU A 179 -1.36 13.09 14.40
C GLU A 179 -2.68 12.41 14.78
N LYS A 180 -3.23 12.71 15.96
CA LYS A 180 -4.47 12.05 16.43
C LYS A 180 -5.68 12.33 15.54
N LEU A 181 -5.85 13.58 15.12
CA LEU A 181 -6.95 13.96 14.23
C LEU A 181 -6.70 13.39 12.83
N LEU A 182 -5.47 13.51 12.35
CA LEU A 182 -5.06 12.96 11.06
C LEU A 182 -5.34 11.45 10.98
N PHE A 183 -4.90 10.68 11.97
CA PHE A 183 -5.18 9.24 12.05
C PHE A 183 -6.67 8.93 12.06
N LYS A 184 -7.46 9.69 12.82
CA LYS A 184 -8.92 9.46 12.90
C LYS A 184 -9.61 9.73 11.57
N VAL A 185 -9.31 10.86 10.93
CA VAL A 185 -9.90 11.25 9.64
C VAL A 185 -9.42 10.30 8.54
N ALA A 186 -8.11 10.07 8.45
CA ALA A 186 -7.53 9.17 7.46
C ALA A 186 -8.08 7.75 7.60
N SER A 187 -8.17 7.20 8.83
CA SER A 187 -8.72 5.86 9.05
C SER A 187 -10.17 5.74 8.59
N GLY A 188 -11.01 6.75 8.86
CA GLY A 188 -12.39 6.77 8.38
C GLY A 188 -12.47 6.77 6.84
N MET A 189 -11.68 7.60 6.18
CA MET A 189 -11.62 7.67 4.72
C MET A 189 -11.09 6.35 4.10
N VAL A 190 -10.06 5.76 4.69
CA VAL A 190 -9.49 4.49 4.22
C VAL A 190 -10.49 3.35 4.35
N LEU A 191 -11.15 3.21 5.50
CA LEU A 191 -12.17 2.19 5.69
C LEU A 191 -13.31 2.35 4.69
N THR A 192 -13.75 3.59 4.42
CA THR A 192 -14.76 3.87 3.39
C THR A 192 -14.28 3.45 2.01
N LYS A 193 -13.05 3.78 1.62
CA LYS A 193 -12.48 3.36 0.32
C LYS A 193 -12.42 1.83 0.19
N VAL A 194 -11.89 1.14 1.20
CA VAL A 194 -11.81 -0.33 1.22
C VAL A 194 -13.20 -0.94 1.09
N PHE A 195 -14.16 -0.42 1.85
CA PHE A 195 -15.55 -0.89 1.78
C PHE A 195 -16.15 -0.69 0.39
N VAL A 196 -16.00 0.49 -0.21
CA VAL A 196 -16.50 0.79 -1.55
C VAL A 196 -15.88 -0.13 -2.60
N ILE A 197 -14.56 -0.31 -2.60
CA ILE A 197 -13.86 -1.19 -3.54
C ILE A 197 -14.31 -2.64 -3.37
N ALA A 198 -14.41 -3.12 -2.14
CA ALA A 198 -14.88 -4.47 -1.86
C ALA A 198 -16.35 -4.65 -2.28
N ALA A 199 -17.22 -3.68 -1.97
CA ALA A 199 -18.62 -3.70 -2.36
C ALA A 199 -18.79 -3.68 -3.88
N MET A 200 -18.05 -2.85 -4.59
CA MET A 200 -18.02 -2.84 -6.06
C MET A 200 -17.58 -4.20 -6.62
N GLY A 201 -16.50 -4.78 -6.07
CA GLY A 201 -16.05 -6.11 -6.47
C GLY A 201 -17.14 -7.17 -6.29
N VAL A 202 -17.86 -7.15 -5.16
CA VAL A 202 -18.97 -8.09 -4.88
C VAL A 202 -20.17 -7.86 -5.80
N LEU A 203 -20.57 -6.59 -6.00
CA LEU A 203 -21.69 -6.25 -6.89
C LEU A 203 -21.41 -6.65 -8.35
N MET A 204 -20.17 -6.64 -8.79
CA MET A 204 -19.76 -7.07 -10.12
C MET A 204 -19.87 -8.58 -10.33
N VAL A 205 -19.89 -9.41 -9.28
CA VAL A 205 -19.94 -10.88 -9.39
C VAL A 205 -21.17 -11.35 -10.17
N GLN A 206 -22.31 -10.69 -10.02
CA GLN A 206 -23.55 -11.02 -10.75
C GLN A 206 -23.44 -10.81 -12.28
N TYR A 207 -22.47 -10.02 -12.72
CA TYR A 207 -22.24 -9.71 -14.14
C TYR A 207 -21.04 -10.47 -14.71
N TRP A 208 -20.43 -11.40 -13.97
CA TRP A 208 -19.30 -12.15 -14.44
C TRP A 208 -19.61 -12.95 -15.69
N ASN A 209 -18.84 -12.71 -16.72
CA ASN A 209 -18.94 -13.40 -17.99
C ASN A 209 -17.54 -13.74 -18.53
N GLY A 210 -17.26 -15.02 -18.72
CA GLY A 210 -15.98 -15.46 -19.27
C GLY A 210 -15.70 -14.96 -20.70
N ALA A 211 -16.74 -14.56 -21.45
CA ALA A 211 -16.58 -13.95 -22.76
C ALA A 211 -15.94 -12.56 -22.73
N ASN A 212 -15.94 -11.90 -21.57
CA ASN A 212 -15.28 -10.59 -21.39
C ASN A 212 -13.75 -10.70 -21.29
N ILE A 213 -13.22 -11.92 -21.09
CA ILE A 213 -11.76 -12.11 -21.02
C ILE A 213 -11.18 -11.95 -22.41
N ALA A 214 -10.34 -10.94 -22.59
CA ALA A 214 -9.65 -10.68 -23.85
C ALA A 214 -8.81 -11.91 -24.27
N PRO A 215 -8.85 -12.31 -25.55
CA PRO A 215 -8.08 -13.45 -26.04
C PRO A 215 -6.57 -13.16 -25.95
N VAL A 216 -5.80 -14.19 -25.65
CA VAL A 216 -4.34 -14.09 -25.65
C VAL A 216 -3.84 -14.12 -27.09
N HIS A 217 -3.09 -13.10 -27.46
CA HIS A 217 -2.49 -12.98 -28.78
C HIS A 217 -1.12 -13.67 -28.84
N ASN A 218 -0.30 -13.29 -29.81
CA ASN A 218 1.04 -13.85 -29.98
C ASN A 218 1.99 -13.52 -28.80
N ILE A 219 3.11 -14.23 -28.73
CA ILE A 219 4.10 -14.09 -27.63
C ILE A 219 4.66 -12.66 -27.51
N GLY A 220 4.85 -11.96 -28.64
CA GLY A 220 5.33 -10.58 -28.65
C GLY A 220 4.36 -9.60 -27.97
N TYR A 221 3.05 -9.81 -28.19
CA TYR A 221 2.00 -9.07 -27.50
C TYR A 221 2.03 -9.34 -25.99
N ILE A 222 2.15 -10.63 -25.59
CA ILE A 222 2.21 -11.01 -24.17
C ILE A 222 3.38 -10.32 -23.49
N ILE A 223 4.58 -10.36 -24.06
CA ILE A 223 5.76 -9.74 -23.49
C ILE A 223 5.58 -8.22 -23.35
N LYS A 224 5.09 -7.55 -24.41
CA LYS A 224 4.83 -6.11 -24.39
C LYS A 224 3.84 -5.73 -23.29
N GLN A 225 2.70 -6.41 -23.22
CA GLN A 225 1.66 -6.09 -22.24
C GLN A 225 2.10 -6.45 -20.81
N PHE A 226 2.88 -7.53 -20.64
CA PHE A 226 3.45 -7.89 -19.35
C PHE A 226 4.38 -6.79 -18.82
N ILE A 227 5.25 -6.24 -19.66
CA ILE A 227 6.15 -5.12 -19.28
C ILE A 227 5.34 -3.87 -18.90
N ILE A 228 4.22 -3.62 -19.58
CA ILE A 228 3.35 -2.48 -19.28
C ILE A 228 2.60 -2.68 -17.96
N ILE A 229 2.03 -3.88 -17.74
CA ILE A 229 1.14 -4.12 -16.59
C ILE A 229 1.89 -4.37 -15.28
N LEU A 230 3.12 -4.88 -15.36
CA LEU A 230 3.92 -5.23 -14.19
C LEU A 230 4.13 -4.04 -13.22
N PRO A 231 4.49 -2.82 -13.68
CA PRO A 231 4.58 -1.65 -12.82
C PRO A 231 3.23 -1.27 -12.17
N PHE A 232 2.13 -1.33 -12.90
CA PHE A 232 0.80 -1.05 -12.35
C PHE A 232 0.41 -2.06 -11.27
N ALA A 233 0.65 -3.35 -11.51
CA ALA A 233 0.43 -4.38 -10.50
C ALA A 233 1.31 -4.13 -9.26
N ALA A 234 2.59 -3.84 -9.44
CA ALA A 234 3.50 -3.55 -8.35
C ALA A 234 3.06 -2.33 -7.52
N LEU A 235 2.75 -1.21 -8.18
CA LEU A 235 2.32 0.03 -7.53
C LEU A 235 0.95 -0.08 -6.84
N SER A 236 0.08 -0.99 -7.28
CA SER A 236 -1.26 -1.18 -6.68
C SER A 236 -1.23 -1.74 -5.26
N ILE A 237 -0.10 -2.29 -4.82
CA ILE A 237 0.09 -2.94 -3.50
C ILE A 237 1.27 -2.32 -2.73
N GLU A 238 1.77 -1.18 -3.21
CA GLU A 238 2.93 -0.50 -2.65
C GLU A 238 2.48 0.49 -1.57
N PHE A 239 3.09 0.42 -0.37
CA PHE A 239 2.93 1.38 0.72
C PHE A 239 4.27 1.66 1.43
N PHE A 240 5.33 1.63 0.67
CA PHE A 240 6.71 1.79 1.10
C PHE A 240 6.94 3.06 1.96
N ALA A 241 6.34 4.19 1.57
CA ALA A 241 6.53 5.45 2.27
C ALA A 241 5.99 5.43 3.72
N ASN A 242 4.98 4.57 4.01
CA ASN A 242 4.42 4.46 5.35
C ASN A 242 5.19 3.49 6.26
N LEU A 243 6.10 2.67 5.72
CA LEU A 243 6.90 1.73 6.52
C LEU A 243 7.86 2.44 7.46
N SER A 244 8.44 3.56 7.01
CA SER A 244 9.38 4.33 7.84
C SER A 244 8.71 4.89 9.12
N PRO A 245 7.62 5.67 9.06
CA PRO A 245 6.94 6.14 10.26
C PRO A 245 6.41 4.99 11.13
N THR A 246 5.94 3.88 10.54
CA THR A 246 5.50 2.70 11.28
C THR A 246 6.63 2.09 12.12
N VAL A 247 7.80 1.87 11.52
CA VAL A 247 8.95 1.33 12.24
C VAL A 247 9.46 2.29 13.31
N ILE A 248 9.57 3.58 12.99
CA ILE A 248 9.99 4.63 13.93
C ILE A 248 9.06 4.65 15.15
N TYR A 249 7.75 4.60 14.91
CA TYR A 249 6.77 4.56 15.98
C TYR A 249 7.01 3.38 16.92
N TYR A 250 7.11 2.15 16.40
CA TYR A 250 7.32 0.96 17.24
C TYR A 250 8.69 0.98 17.93
N ARG A 251 9.73 1.48 17.29
CA ARG A 251 11.07 1.61 17.91
C ARG A 251 11.06 2.57 19.10
N ASN A 252 10.22 3.60 19.09
CA ASN A 252 10.13 4.60 20.16
C ASN A 252 9.16 4.19 21.28
N HIS A 253 8.25 3.23 21.05
CA HIS A 253 7.20 2.91 22.02
C HIS A 253 7.20 1.44 22.50
N ALA A 254 7.96 0.55 21.86
CA ALA A 254 8.07 -0.82 22.32
C ALA A 254 9.16 -0.97 23.40
N GLU A 255 9.02 -2.00 24.22
CA GLU A 255 9.93 -2.29 25.34
C GLU A 255 11.36 -2.58 24.87
N ASN A 256 11.51 -3.22 23.73
CA ASN A 256 12.80 -3.50 23.10
C ASN A 256 12.71 -3.60 21.59
N LYS A 257 13.87 -3.68 20.93
CA LYS A 257 14.02 -3.69 19.48
C LYS A 257 13.35 -4.90 18.82
N THR A 258 13.42 -6.08 19.44
CA THR A 258 12.85 -7.32 18.90
C THR A 258 11.31 -7.27 18.91
N VAL A 259 10.70 -6.74 19.97
CA VAL A 259 9.25 -6.48 20.05
C VAL A 259 8.82 -5.45 19.02
N ALA A 260 9.58 -4.35 18.84
CA ALA A 260 9.30 -3.34 17.85
C ALA A 260 9.29 -3.91 16.43
N HIS A 261 10.34 -4.65 16.08
CA HIS A 261 10.47 -5.30 14.78
C HIS A 261 9.34 -6.29 14.50
N TYR A 262 9.05 -7.15 15.48
CA TYR A 262 7.96 -8.12 15.34
C TYR A 262 6.60 -7.42 15.10
N LYS A 263 6.28 -6.37 15.85
CA LYS A 263 5.03 -5.63 15.69
C LYS A 263 4.94 -4.94 14.33
N ALA A 264 6.01 -4.27 13.91
CA ALA A 264 6.09 -3.64 12.59
C ALA A 264 5.93 -4.67 11.46
N LEU A 265 6.64 -5.79 11.53
CA LEU A 265 6.53 -6.85 10.52
C LEU A 265 5.13 -7.48 10.49
N ARG A 266 4.49 -7.63 11.64
CA ARG A 266 3.13 -8.16 11.72
C ARG A 266 2.09 -7.22 11.12
N THR A 267 2.16 -5.91 11.40
CA THR A 267 1.26 -4.92 10.79
C THR A 267 1.44 -4.87 9.28
N TYR A 268 2.68 -4.86 8.82
CA TYR A 268 3.03 -4.99 7.41
C TYR A 268 2.39 -6.23 6.76
N ASN A 269 2.56 -7.40 7.36
CA ASN A 269 2.03 -8.65 6.82
C ASN A 269 0.49 -8.63 6.71
N TYR A 270 -0.21 -8.12 7.73
CA TYR A 270 -1.66 -8.02 7.69
C TYR A 270 -2.14 -7.03 6.62
N ALA A 271 -1.53 -5.86 6.56
CA ALA A 271 -1.86 -4.87 5.53
C ALA A 271 -1.64 -5.45 4.12
N TYR A 272 -0.50 -6.12 3.91
CA TYR A 272 -0.15 -6.71 2.63
C TYR A 272 -1.14 -7.79 2.18
N ILE A 273 -1.51 -8.72 3.08
CA ILE A 273 -2.45 -9.80 2.77
C ILE A 273 -3.84 -9.24 2.46
N ILE A 274 -4.32 -8.28 3.25
CA ILE A 274 -5.62 -7.64 3.00
C ILE A 274 -5.64 -6.95 1.64
N LEU A 275 -4.60 -6.16 1.35
CA LEU A 275 -4.46 -5.50 0.05
C LEU A 275 -4.40 -6.50 -1.10
N LEU A 276 -3.60 -7.56 -0.97
CA LEU A 276 -3.48 -8.60 -1.99
C LEU A 276 -4.84 -9.19 -2.35
N VAL A 277 -5.63 -9.55 -1.33
CA VAL A 277 -6.96 -10.13 -1.55
C VAL A 277 -7.90 -9.11 -2.20
N VAL A 278 -7.94 -7.87 -1.68
CA VAL A 278 -8.84 -6.82 -2.19
C VAL A 278 -8.49 -6.44 -3.63
N VAL A 279 -7.20 -6.24 -3.93
CA VAL A 279 -6.74 -5.82 -5.27
C VAL A 279 -7.01 -6.90 -6.31
N ILE A 280 -6.64 -8.16 -6.00
CA ILE A 280 -6.87 -9.27 -6.94
C ILE A 280 -8.37 -9.46 -7.15
N PHE A 281 -9.16 -9.52 -6.09
CA PHE A 281 -10.60 -9.73 -6.18
C PHE A 281 -11.28 -8.62 -6.99
N TYR A 282 -10.98 -7.36 -6.70
CA TYR A 282 -11.55 -6.23 -7.42
C TYR A 282 -11.14 -6.22 -8.90
N THR A 283 -9.86 -6.43 -9.20
CA THR A 283 -9.35 -6.44 -10.56
C THR A 283 -9.95 -7.58 -11.39
N VAL A 284 -10.04 -8.78 -10.82
CA VAL A 284 -10.66 -9.95 -11.48
C VAL A 284 -12.14 -9.71 -11.68
N SER A 285 -12.87 -9.23 -10.66
CA SER A 285 -14.30 -8.94 -10.74
C SER A 285 -14.61 -7.91 -11.82
N PHE A 286 -13.83 -6.84 -11.90
CA PHE A 286 -13.97 -5.82 -12.94
C PHE A 286 -13.83 -6.41 -14.34
N ASN A 287 -12.77 -7.19 -14.57
CA ASN A 287 -12.46 -7.72 -15.90
C ASN A 287 -13.35 -8.89 -16.32
N LEU A 288 -14.05 -9.53 -15.39
CA LEU A 288 -15.09 -10.50 -15.69
C LEU A 288 -16.45 -9.83 -15.94
N ALA A 289 -16.71 -8.68 -15.33
CA ALA A 289 -17.99 -7.97 -15.45
C ALA A 289 -18.03 -6.99 -16.62
N ILE A 290 -16.89 -6.39 -17.00
CA ILE A 290 -16.77 -5.32 -17.99
C ILE A 290 -15.96 -5.83 -19.18
N SER A 291 -16.50 -5.65 -20.41
CA SER A 291 -15.82 -6.03 -21.63
C SER A 291 -14.64 -5.10 -21.96
N GLN A 292 -13.73 -5.57 -22.81
CA GLN A 292 -12.58 -4.74 -23.24
C GLN A 292 -13.04 -3.45 -23.96
N GLU A 293 -14.11 -3.49 -24.73
CA GLU A 293 -14.66 -2.31 -25.40
C GLU A 293 -15.17 -1.27 -24.40
N GLN A 294 -15.82 -1.71 -23.34
CA GLN A 294 -16.26 -0.83 -22.25
C GLN A 294 -15.07 -0.28 -21.44
N ALA A 295 -14.02 -1.07 -21.23
CA ALA A 295 -12.80 -0.62 -20.56
C ALA A 295 -12.02 0.44 -21.35
N ILE A 296 -12.14 0.45 -22.69
CA ILE A 296 -11.55 1.50 -23.56
C ILE A 296 -12.28 2.85 -23.40
N GLN A 297 -13.57 2.80 -23.03
CA GLN A 297 -14.42 4.00 -22.89
C GLN A 297 -14.39 4.58 -21.47
N ALA A 298 -13.86 3.83 -20.50
CA ALA A 298 -13.74 4.25 -19.12
C ALA A 298 -12.48 5.09 -18.88
#